data_13eb599ce345ae9ae6a15423c2ba6539
#
_entry.id   13eb599ce345ae9ae6a15423c2ba6539
#
_cell.length_a   1.000
_cell.length_b   1.000
_cell.length_c   1.000
_cell.angle_alpha   90.00
_cell.angle_beta   90.00
_cell.angle_gamma   90.00
#
_symmetry.space_group_name_H-M   'P 1'
#
loop_
_entity.id
_entity.type
_entity.pdbx_description
1 polymer ?
#
loop_
_entity_poly.entity_id
_entity_poly.type
_entity_poly.pdbx_seq_one_letter_code
_entity_poly.pdbx_strand_id
1 'polypeptide(L)'
;QTSCHAVCEGGYCPAGISFEERTRMLKEDRETFDKMVDETLRRHFHVIKELVARGTYFFDYGNSFMKAIYDAGVKEISRNGTDEKDGFIWPSYVEDIMGPQLFDYGYGPFRWVCLSGKKEDLIKTDHAAMECIPKDRRGQDMDNWIWIRDAEKNNLVVGTQARILYQDALGRMN
;
A
#
# COMPACT_ATOMS: atom_id res chain seq x y z
N GLN A 1 -13.52 4.99 1.89
CA GLN A 1 -12.25 4.29 1.62
C GLN A 1 -11.25 5.25 1.02
N THR A 2 -10.08 5.33 1.61
CA THR A 2 -9.01 6.23 1.17
C THR A 2 -7.68 5.50 1.12
N SER A 3 -6.78 6.01 0.27
CA SER A 3 -5.37 5.65 0.28
C SER A 3 -4.54 6.92 0.35
N CYS A 4 -3.25 6.83 0.68
CA CYS A 4 -2.37 7.99 0.71
C CYS A 4 -2.32 8.71 -0.64
N HIS A 5 -2.33 7.99 -1.75
CA HIS A 5 -2.37 8.57 -3.10
C HIS A 5 -3.64 9.38 -3.32
N ALA A 6 -4.80 8.87 -2.86
CA ALA A 6 -6.05 9.60 -2.98
C ALA A 6 -6.01 10.95 -2.25
N VAL A 7 -5.36 11.00 -1.08
CA VAL A 7 -5.23 12.23 -0.30
C VAL A 7 -4.12 13.13 -0.86
N CYS A 8 -2.90 12.62 -0.97
CA CYS A 8 -1.71 13.43 -1.33
C CYS A 8 -1.77 13.99 -2.74
N GLU A 9 -2.35 13.28 -3.68
CA GLU A 9 -2.44 13.69 -5.09
C GLU A 9 -3.78 14.35 -5.44
N GLY A 10 -4.61 14.65 -4.44
CA GLY A 10 -5.92 15.25 -4.65
C GLY A 10 -6.97 14.28 -5.21
N GLY A 11 -6.74 12.97 -5.12
CA GLY A 11 -7.71 11.95 -5.51
C GLY A 11 -8.92 11.83 -4.57
N TYR A 12 -8.77 12.32 -3.34
CA TYR A 12 -9.81 12.32 -2.33
C TYR A 12 -10.92 13.31 -2.67
N CYS A 13 -12.17 12.90 -2.55
CA CYS A 13 -13.30 13.79 -2.73
C CYS A 13 -13.82 14.21 -1.35
N PRO A 14 -13.68 15.50 -0.96
CA PRO A 14 -14.17 15.97 0.32
C PRO A 14 -15.69 15.78 0.46
N ALA A 15 -16.14 15.56 1.68
CA ALA A 15 -17.58 15.43 1.96
C ALA A 15 -18.31 16.74 1.66
N GLY A 16 -19.49 16.61 1.06
CA GLY A 16 -20.40 17.74 0.82
C GLY A 16 -20.25 18.42 -0.53
N ILE A 17 -19.34 17.95 -1.40
CA ILE A 17 -19.22 18.45 -2.77
C ILE A 17 -19.35 17.30 -3.79
N SER A 18 -19.70 17.64 -5.02
CA SER A 18 -19.72 16.68 -6.13
C SER A 18 -18.31 16.39 -6.66
N PHE A 19 -18.18 15.32 -7.44
CA PHE A 19 -16.92 15.00 -8.08
C PHE A 19 -16.49 16.07 -9.11
N GLU A 20 -17.42 16.67 -9.79
CA GLU A 20 -17.19 17.78 -10.72
C GLU A 20 -16.66 19.01 -9.98
N GLU A 21 -17.30 19.38 -8.88
CA GLU A 21 -16.87 20.49 -8.02
C GLU A 21 -15.49 20.24 -7.44
N ARG A 22 -15.23 19.02 -6.94
CA ARG A 22 -13.91 18.59 -6.49
C ARG A 22 -12.86 18.79 -7.57
N THR A 23 -13.17 18.42 -8.83
CA THR A 23 -12.23 18.51 -9.94
C THR A 23 -11.95 19.97 -10.32
N ARG A 24 -12.95 20.82 -10.20
CA ARG A 24 -12.79 22.26 -10.42
C ARG A 24 -11.93 22.89 -9.31
N MET A 25 -12.27 22.65 -8.05
CA MET A 25 -11.56 23.22 -6.90
C MET A 25 -10.08 22.80 -6.86
N LEU A 26 -9.77 21.55 -7.21
CA LEU A 26 -8.40 21.07 -7.26
C LEU A 26 -7.50 21.87 -8.20
N LYS A 27 -8.08 22.47 -9.26
CA LYS A 27 -7.36 23.27 -10.25
C LYS A 27 -7.37 24.77 -9.93
N GLU A 28 -8.48 25.26 -9.41
CA GLU A 28 -8.76 26.70 -9.30
C GLU A 28 -8.54 27.23 -7.89
N ASP A 29 -8.76 26.40 -6.85
CA ASP A 29 -8.68 26.79 -5.44
C ASP A 29 -8.16 25.64 -4.58
N ARG A 30 -6.88 25.33 -4.76
CA ARG A 30 -6.21 24.23 -4.05
C ARG A 30 -6.21 24.41 -2.55
N GLU A 31 -6.08 25.64 -2.06
CA GLU A 31 -6.03 25.90 -0.61
C GLU A 31 -7.37 25.57 0.08
N THR A 32 -8.50 26.01 -0.51
CA THR A 32 -9.82 25.65 0.00
C THR A 32 -10.08 24.15 -0.12
N PHE A 33 -9.66 23.53 -1.22
CA PHE A 33 -9.75 22.10 -1.41
C PHE A 33 -9.03 21.32 -0.29
N ASP A 34 -7.79 21.66 0.00
CA ASP A 34 -6.99 20.98 1.03
C ASP A 34 -7.61 21.15 2.43
N LYS A 35 -8.14 22.32 2.77
CA LYS A 35 -8.88 22.54 4.02
C LYS A 35 -10.13 21.65 4.13
N MET A 36 -10.85 21.45 3.04
CA MET A 36 -12.02 20.57 3.01
C MET A 36 -11.62 19.09 3.13
N VAL A 37 -10.48 18.70 2.57
CA VAL A 37 -9.92 17.36 2.74
C VAL A 37 -9.60 17.11 4.22
N ASP A 38 -8.89 18.02 4.87
CA ASP A 38 -8.54 17.93 6.28
C ASP A 38 -9.78 17.81 7.18
N GLU A 39 -10.79 18.63 6.94
CA GLU A 39 -12.04 18.58 7.69
C GLU A 39 -12.77 17.24 7.48
N THR A 40 -12.75 16.72 6.27
CA THR A 40 -13.35 15.41 5.97
C THR A 40 -12.57 14.28 6.64
N LEU A 41 -11.24 14.34 6.71
CA LEU A 41 -10.41 13.38 7.43
C LEU A 41 -10.70 13.39 8.94
N ARG A 42 -10.87 14.57 9.54
CA ARG A 42 -11.26 14.71 10.97
C ARG A 42 -12.62 14.04 11.22
N ARG A 43 -13.61 14.30 10.37
CA ARG A 43 -14.93 13.66 10.46
C ARG A 43 -14.83 12.15 10.28
N HIS A 44 -14.04 11.70 9.33
CA HIS A 44 -13.81 10.28 9.06
C HIS A 44 -13.20 9.57 10.28
N PHE A 45 -12.21 10.19 10.93
CA PHE A 45 -11.66 9.70 12.19
C PHE A 45 -12.73 9.50 13.26
N HIS A 46 -13.58 10.50 13.50
CA HIS A 46 -14.63 10.41 14.52
C HIS A 46 -15.64 9.30 14.22
N VAL A 47 -16.06 9.15 12.96
CA VAL A 47 -16.96 8.08 12.55
C VAL A 47 -16.34 6.70 12.79
N ILE A 48 -15.07 6.50 12.42
CA ILE A 48 -14.38 5.23 12.66
C ILE A 48 -14.22 4.98 14.17
N LYS A 49 -13.85 5.99 14.93
CA LYS A 49 -13.73 5.90 16.39
C LYS A 49 -15.02 5.43 17.05
N GLU A 50 -16.17 5.98 16.63
CA GLU A 50 -17.49 5.53 17.10
C GLU A 50 -17.79 4.08 16.68
N LEU A 51 -17.49 3.68 15.45
CA LEU A 51 -17.68 2.31 14.99
C LEU A 51 -16.82 1.32 15.79
N VAL A 52 -15.56 1.66 16.04
CA VAL A 52 -14.66 0.86 16.88
C VAL A 52 -15.19 0.75 18.31
N ALA A 53 -15.69 1.84 18.89
CA ALA A 53 -16.30 1.83 20.21
C ALA A 53 -17.56 0.93 20.30
N ARG A 54 -18.23 0.69 19.17
CA ARG A 54 -19.37 -0.24 19.02
C ARG A 54 -18.96 -1.69 18.74
N GLY A 55 -17.64 -1.98 18.71
CA GLY A 55 -17.12 -3.33 18.50
C GLY A 55 -16.72 -3.65 17.05
N THR A 56 -16.71 -2.68 16.14
CA THR A 56 -16.18 -2.88 14.80
C THR A 56 -14.66 -3.00 14.85
N TYR A 57 -14.09 -4.06 14.27
CA TYR A 57 -12.66 -4.16 14.09
C TYR A 57 -12.25 -3.34 12.86
N PHE A 58 -11.42 -2.33 13.09
CA PHE A 58 -10.87 -1.48 12.03
C PHE A 58 -9.36 -1.68 11.93
N PHE A 59 -8.84 -1.68 10.73
CA PHE A 59 -7.42 -1.62 10.43
C PHE A 59 -7.18 -0.79 9.17
N ASP A 60 -6.05 -0.13 9.09
CA ASP A 60 -5.55 0.49 7.85
C ASP A 60 -4.73 -0.55 7.08
N TYR A 61 -4.67 -0.44 5.76
CA TYR A 61 -3.86 -1.35 4.95
C TYR A 61 -2.35 -1.17 5.22
N GLY A 62 -1.90 0.05 5.24
CA GLY A 62 -0.58 0.47 5.72
C GLY A 62 -0.79 1.52 6.80
N ASN A 63 -0.01 2.58 6.84
CA ASN A 63 -0.19 3.67 7.79
C ASN A 63 -0.67 4.97 7.11
N SER A 64 -0.97 4.93 5.83
CA SER A 64 -1.16 6.13 5.02
C SER A 64 -2.41 6.92 5.36
N PHE A 65 -3.51 6.23 5.67
CA PHE A 65 -4.75 6.88 6.06
C PHE A 65 -4.63 7.46 7.47
N MET A 66 -4.08 6.69 8.41
CA MET A 66 -3.84 7.16 9.77
C MET A 66 -2.87 8.35 9.80
N LYS A 67 -1.82 8.30 8.97
CA LYS A 67 -0.89 9.41 8.78
C LYS A 67 -1.61 10.66 8.24
N ALA A 68 -2.48 10.52 7.25
CA ALA A 68 -3.25 11.63 6.71
C ALA A 68 -4.17 12.27 7.77
N ILE A 69 -4.81 11.47 8.62
CA ILE A 69 -5.60 11.96 9.77
C ILE A 69 -4.71 12.73 10.74
N TYR A 70 -3.53 12.20 11.06
CA TYR A 70 -2.57 12.88 11.94
C TYR A 70 -2.13 14.24 11.38
N ASP A 71 -1.83 14.30 10.07
CA ASP A 71 -1.44 15.52 9.36
C ASP A 71 -2.57 16.55 9.28
N ALA A 72 -3.83 16.08 9.20
CA ALA A 72 -5.03 16.90 9.30
C ALA A 72 -5.26 17.47 10.73
N GLY A 73 -4.34 17.24 11.67
CA GLY A 73 -4.31 17.82 13.01
C GLY A 73 -4.90 16.94 14.11
N VAL A 74 -5.35 15.73 13.84
CA VAL A 74 -5.91 14.81 14.83
C VAL A 74 -4.77 14.04 15.52
N LYS A 75 -4.14 14.64 16.51
CA LYS A 75 -3.00 14.03 17.21
C LYS A 75 -3.36 12.79 18.04
N GLU A 76 -4.60 12.68 18.48
CA GLU A 76 -5.11 11.51 19.21
C GLU A 76 -5.13 10.20 18.41
N ILE A 77 -4.90 10.24 17.09
CA ILE A 77 -4.70 9.03 16.27
C ILE A 77 -3.36 8.35 16.55
N SER A 78 -2.35 9.08 17.05
CA SER A 78 -1.08 8.50 17.46
C SER A 78 -1.20 7.81 18.81
N ARG A 79 -0.42 6.74 19.05
CA ARG A 79 -0.47 5.95 20.28
C ARG A 79 -0.11 6.78 21.52
N ASN A 80 0.84 7.70 21.39
CA ASN A 80 1.25 8.59 22.49
C ASN A 80 0.50 9.92 22.54
N GLY A 81 -0.39 10.19 21.58
CA GLY A 81 -1.18 11.42 21.49
C GLY A 81 -0.41 12.68 21.10
N THR A 82 0.86 12.58 20.78
CA THR A 82 1.74 13.73 20.51
C THR A 82 2.46 13.64 19.18
N ASP A 83 3.10 12.53 18.90
CA ASP A 83 3.84 12.29 17.65
C ASP A 83 3.56 10.87 17.10
N GLU A 84 4.05 10.59 15.90
CA GLU A 84 3.80 9.35 15.18
C GLU A 84 4.87 8.28 15.38
N LYS A 85 5.89 8.52 16.21
CA LYS A 85 7.05 7.62 16.35
C LYS A 85 6.68 6.24 16.89
N ASP A 86 5.69 6.20 17.78
CA ASP A 86 5.21 4.96 18.37
C ASP A 86 4.06 4.32 17.56
N GLY A 87 3.78 4.85 16.37
CA GLY A 87 2.70 4.39 15.50
C GLY A 87 1.33 4.93 15.89
N PHE A 88 0.28 4.28 15.40
CA PHE A 88 -1.11 4.72 15.49
C PHE A 88 -1.96 3.81 16.38
N ILE A 89 -3.11 4.33 16.85
CA ILE A 89 -4.00 3.59 17.75
C ILE A 89 -4.72 2.41 17.10
N TRP A 90 -4.91 2.44 15.80
CA TRP A 90 -5.49 1.32 15.05
C TRP A 90 -4.41 0.50 14.35
N PRO A 91 -4.63 -0.81 14.18
CA PRO A 91 -3.65 -1.66 13.54
C PRO A 91 -3.41 -1.30 12.06
N SER A 92 -2.16 -1.47 11.64
CA SER A 92 -1.79 -1.56 10.23
C SER A 92 -1.89 -3.01 9.77
N TYR A 93 -2.60 -3.27 8.68
CA TYR A 93 -2.69 -4.62 8.11
C TYR A 93 -1.31 -5.19 7.77
N VAL A 94 -0.45 -4.38 7.17
CA VAL A 94 0.88 -4.84 6.75
C VAL A 94 1.81 -5.03 7.95
N GLU A 95 1.84 -4.05 8.87
CA GLU A 95 2.81 -4.01 9.97
C GLU A 95 2.38 -4.88 11.17
N ASP A 96 1.12 -4.75 11.60
CA ASP A 96 0.64 -5.38 12.83
C ASP A 96 -0.04 -6.73 12.60
N ILE A 97 -0.51 -7.01 11.39
CA ILE A 97 -1.23 -8.26 11.06
C ILE A 97 -0.35 -9.15 10.17
N MET A 98 -0.01 -8.72 8.97
CA MET A 98 0.76 -9.54 8.03
C MET A 98 2.21 -9.75 8.49
N GLY A 99 2.84 -8.74 9.09
CA GLY A 99 4.19 -8.82 9.62
C GLY A 99 4.35 -10.02 10.56
N PRO A 100 3.74 -9.99 11.75
CA PRO A 100 3.90 -11.04 12.76
C PRO A 100 3.24 -12.36 12.39
N GLN A 101 2.23 -12.39 11.53
CA GLN A 101 1.51 -13.62 11.22
C GLN A 101 2.02 -14.35 9.97
N LEU A 102 2.67 -13.66 9.05
CA LEU A 102 3.14 -14.22 7.79
C LEU A 102 4.60 -13.87 7.48
N PHE A 103 4.96 -12.59 7.48
CA PHE A 103 6.29 -12.16 7.01
C PHE A 103 7.42 -12.64 7.92
N ASP A 104 7.22 -12.65 9.24
CA ASP A 104 8.19 -13.15 10.22
C ASP A 104 8.46 -14.65 10.06
N TYR A 105 7.52 -15.39 9.43
CA TYR A 105 7.67 -16.79 9.08
C TYR A 105 8.16 -17.03 7.65
N GLY A 106 8.50 -15.96 6.91
CA GLY A 106 9.00 -16.06 5.54
C GLY A 106 7.93 -16.23 4.47
N TYR A 107 6.66 -15.97 4.78
CA TYR A 107 5.57 -15.97 3.81
C TYR A 107 5.24 -14.55 3.38
N GLY A 108 4.82 -14.36 2.14
CA GLY A 108 4.32 -13.09 1.65
C GLY A 108 4.71 -12.77 0.21
N PRO A 109 4.31 -11.59 -0.29
CA PRO A 109 4.70 -11.13 -1.60
C PRO A 109 6.14 -10.61 -1.58
N PHE A 110 6.98 -11.17 -2.44
CA PHE A 110 8.32 -10.67 -2.68
C PHE A 110 8.34 -9.86 -3.97
N ARG A 111 9.01 -8.73 -3.94
CA ARG A 111 9.14 -7.83 -5.08
C ARG A 111 10.59 -7.55 -5.33
N TRP A 112 10.98 -7.56 -6.60
CA TRP A 112 12.25 -7.02 -7.01
C TRP A 112 12.04 -5.96 -8.07
N VAL A 113 12.92 -4.98 -8.07
CA VAL A 113 12.84 -3.83 -8.97
C VAL A 113 14.17 -3.69 -9.68
N CYS A 114 14.13 -3.60 -10.99
CA CYS A 114 15.31 -3.29 -11.78
C CYS A 114 15.62 -1.78 -11.68
N LEU A 115 16.52 -1.41 -10.78
CA LEU A 115 16.85 -0.01 -10.51
C LEU A 115 17.54 0.68 -11.68
N SER A 116 18.26 -0.06 -12.53
CA SER A 116 18.93 0.51 -13.70
C SER A 116 17.96 0.93 -14.80
N GLY A 117 16.74 0.37 -14.80
CA GLY A 117 15.75 0.53 -15.86
C GLY A 117 16.16 -0.09 -17.19
N LYS A 118 17.25 -0.86 -17.24
CA LYS A 118 17.76 -1.52 -18.46
C LYS A 118 17.13 -2.90 -18.63
N LYS A 119 16.74 -3.22 -19.85
CA LYS A 119 16.09 -4.50 -20.16
C LYS A 119 16.99 -5.70 -19.82
N GLU A 120 18.26 -5.60 -20.10
CA GLU A 120 19.24 -6.67 -19.85
C GLU A 120 19.38 -7.00 -18.36
N ASP A 121 19.31 -5.99 -17.51
CA ASP A 121 19.40 -6.18 -16.07
C ASP A 121 18.09 -6.71 -15.48
N LEU A 122 16.93 -6.29 -16.04
CA LEU A 122 15.64 -6.88 -15.66
C LEU A 122 15.58 -8.37 -16.00
N ILE A 123 16.03 -8.76 -17.19
CA ILE A 123 16.10 -10.18 -17.61
C ILE A 123 16.99 -10.99 -16.65
N LYS A 124 18.13 -10.46 -16.23
CA LYS A 124 18.99 -11.13 -15.24
C LYS A 124 18.29 -11.33 -13.90
N THR A 125 17.58 -10.30 -13.41
CA THR A 125 16.83 -10.41 -12.15
C THR A 125 15.65 -11.36 -12.27
N ASP A 126 14.95 -11.37 -13.39
CA ASP A 126 13.87 -12.31 -13.66
C ASP A 126 14.38 -13.77 -13.70
N HIS A 127 15.51 -14.01 -14.35
CA HIS A 127 16.14 -15.35 -14.39
C HIS A 127 16.58 -15.80 -12.99
N ALA A 128 17.21 -14.93 -12.21
CA ALA A 128 17.60 -15.24 -10.84
C ALA A 128 16.37 -15.60 -9.97
N ALA A 129 15.27 -14.87 -10.10
CA ALA A 129 14.04 -15.20 -9.42
C ALA A 129 13.45 -16.54 -9.88
N MET A 130 13.45 -16.82 -11.17
CA MET A 130 12.97 -18.12 -11.72
C MET A 130 13.82 -19.30 -11.23
N GLU A 131 15.13 -19.12 -11.01
CA GLU A 131 16.02 -20.15 -10.46
C GLU A 131 15.71 -20.48 -9.00
N CYS A 132 15.19 -19.53 -8.23
CA CYS A 132 14.74 -19.76 -6.83
C CYS A 132 13.46 -20.60 -6.76
N ILE A 133 12.68 -20.67 -7.83
CA ILE A 133 11.43 -21.44 -7.86
C ILE A 133 11.77 -22.94 -8.04
N PRO A 134 11.14 -23.84 -7.25
CA PRO A 134 11.40 -25.28 -7.34
C PRO A 134 11.26 -25.83 -8.75
N LYS A 135 12.12 -26.79 -9.11
CA LYS A 135 12.11 -27.40 -10.46
C LYS A 135 10.88 -28.26 -10.72
N ASP A 136 10.31 -28.85 -9.69
CA ASP A 136 9.09 -29.66 -9.73
C ASP A 136 7.81 -28.83 -9.57
N ARG A 137 7.81 -27.62 -10.06
CA ARG A 137 6.80 -26.57 -9.93
C ARG A 137 5.37 -27.07 -9.87
N ARG A 138 4.61 -26.64 -8.85
CA ARG A 138 3.20 -26.96 -8.67
C ARG A 138 2.44 -25.74 -8.16
N GLY A 139 1.14 -25.65 -8.48
CA GLY A 139 0.27 -24.62 -7.97
C GLY A 139 0.86 -23.22 -8.17
N GLN A 140 0.97 -22.45 -7.10
CA GLN A 140 1.46 -21.06 -7.15
C GLN A 140 2.89 -20.94 -7.70
N ASP A 141 3.77 -21.91 -7.46
CA ASP A 141 5.12 -21.91 -8.03
C ASP A 141 5.09 -21.96 -9.56
N MET A 142 4.20 -22.77 -10.13
CA MET A 142 4.01 -22.85 -11.57
C MET A 142 3.49 -21.51 -12.12
N ASP A 143 2.49 -20.94 -11.48
CA ASP A 143 1.90 -19.67 -11.90
C ASP A 143 2.93 -18.53 -11.83
N ASN A 144 3.70 -18.44 -10.74
CA ASN A 144 4.75 -17.43 -10.59
C ASN A 144 5.82 -17.55 -11.67
N TRP A 145 6.25 -18.78 -11.96
CA TRP A 145 7.24 -19.03 -13.02
C TRP A 145 6.71 -18.64 -14.40
N ILE A 146 5.45 -18.99 -14.70
CA ILE A 146 4.79 -18.63 -15.95
C ILE A 146 4.66 -17.11 -16.09
N TRP A 147 4.26 -16.41 -15.04
CA TRP A 147 4.11 -14.96 -15.06
C TRP A 147 5.43 -14.23 -15.35
N ILE A 148 6.52 -14.65 -14.72
CA ILE A 148 7.84 -14.06 -14.98
C ILE A 148 8.25 -14.32 -16.43
N ARG A 149 8.19 -15.57 -16.88
CA ARG A 149 8.50 -15.97 -18.26
C ARG A 149 7.69 -15.19 -19.30
N ASP A 150 6.39 -15.09 -19.08
CA ASP A 150 5.49 -14.44 -20.04
C ASP A 150 5.62 -12.91 -19.99
N ALA A 151 5.96 -12.33 -18.86
CA ALA A 151 6.31 -10.92 -18.76
C ALA A 151 7.55 -10.59 -19.62
N GLU A 152 8.58 -11.42 -19.55
CA GLU A 152 9.78 -11.28 -20.38
C GLU A 152 9.44 -11.46 -21.88
N LYS A 153 8.75 -12.53 -22.21
CA LYS A 153 8.36 -12.88 -23.60
C LYS A 153 7.51 -11.77 -24.25
N ASN A 154 6.64 -11.13 -23.50
CA ASN A 154 5.76 -10.07 -23.99
C ASN A 154 6.38 -8.68 -23.87
N ASN A 155 7.66 -8.58 -23.55
CA ASN A 155 8.37 -7.31 -23.38
C ASN A 155 7.66 -6.32 -22.42
N LEU A 156 7.16 -6.81 -21.31
CA LEU A 156 6.50 -5.97 -20.29
C LEU A 156 7.55 -5.21 -19.48
N VAL A 157 8.39 -4.46 -20.18
CA VAL A 157 9.44 -3.62 -19.59
C VAL A 157 9.21 -2.19 -20.04
N VAL A 158 8.94 -1.33 -19.09
CA VAL A 158 8.81 0.11 -19.31
C VAL A 158 9.60 0.81 -18.22
N GLY A 159 10.82 1.24 -18.51
CA GLY A 159 11.70 1.87 -17.52
C GLY A 159 12.01 0.93 -16.35
N THR A 160 11.84 1.40 -15.12
CA THR A 160 11.99 0.58 -13.92
C THR A 160 10.75 -0.30 -13.74
N GLN A 161 10.95 -1.61 -13.69
CA GLN A 161 9.90 -2.60 -13.52
C GLN A 161 9.97 -3.27 -12.14
N ALA A 162 8.80 -3.46 -11.53
CA ALA A 162 8.64 -4.31 -10.37
C ALA A 162 8.03 -5.65 -10.80
N ARG A 163 8.63 -6.75 -10.35
CA ARG A 163 8.06 -8.09 -10.41
C ARG A 163 7.55 -8.47 -9.03
N ILE A 164 6.55 -9.32 -8.99
CA ILE A 164 5.97 -9.82 -7.74
C ILE A 164 6.03 -11.34 -7.77
N LEU A 165 6.66 -11.90 -6.76
CA LEU A 165 6.67 -13.32 -6.48
C LEU A 165 6.04 -13.55 -5.12
N TYR A 166 5.17 -14.55 -5.01
CA TYR A 166 4.61 -14.97 -3.75
C TYR A 166 5.38 -16.18 -3.24
N GLN A 167 5.95 -16.05 -2.07
CA GLN A 167 6.60 -17.15 -1.37
C GLN A 167 5.56 -17.87 -0.51
N ASP A 168 5.46 -19.18 -0.71
CA ASP A 168 4.53 -20.05 0.00
C ASP A 168 5.23 -21.02 0.97
N ALA A 169 6.55 -20.95 1.05
CA ALA A 169 7.36 -21.76 1.92
C ALA A 169 8.49 -20.97 2.56
N LEU A 170 8.70 -21.21 3.85
CA LEU A 170 9.78 -20.58 4.62
C LEU A 170 11.15 -20.83 3.97
N GLY A 171 11.94 -19.77 3.86
CA GLY A 171 13.32 -19.84 3.42
C GLY A 171 13.57 -19.98 1.92
N ARG A 172 12.54 -19.96 1.07
CA ARG A 172 12.72 -20.11 -0.39
C ARG A 172 13.45 -18.95 -1.05
N MET A 173 13.28 -17.76 -0.52
CA MET A 173 13.78 -16.52 -1.10
C MET A 173 14.86 -15.83 -0.25
N ASN A 174 15.30 -16.48 0.81
CA ASN A 174 16.36 -15.98 1.70
C ASN A 174 17.74 -16.45 1.29
#